data_694301933e8c2e2b23f87dcc7d87c813
#
_entry.id   694301933e8c2e2b23f87dcc7d87c813
#
_cell.length_a   1.000
_cell.length_b   1.000
_cell.length_c   1.000
_cell.angle_alpha   90.00
_cell.angle_beta   90.00
_cell.angle_gamma   90.00
#
_symmetry.space_group_name_H-M   'P 1'
#
loop_
_entity.id
_entity.type
_entity.pdbx_description
1 polymer ?
#
loop_
_entity_poly.entity_id
_entity_poly.type
_entity_poly.pdbx_seq_one_letter_code
_entity_poly.pdbx_strand_id
1 'polypeptide(L)'
;GLSEEEATERHGEDGVVVHRARFRSMARALPASGPRCLLKLVVEKQTERVLGCHMVGEHAAEIIQMAAIAVGMGATKADFDRTMALHPSVSEEFVTM
;
A
#
# COMPACT_ATOMS: atom_id res chain seq x y z
N GLY A 1 -7.71 5.71 5.17
CA GLY A 1 -7.97 6.39 3.90
C GLY A 1 -9.13 5.77 3.14
N LEU A 2 -9.36 6.24 1.94
CA LEU A 2 -10.49 5.80 1.13
C LEU A 2 -10.31 4.36 0.67
N SER A 3 -11.42 3.60 0.64
CA SER A 3 -11.46 2.31 -0.04
C SER A 3 -11.45 2.53 -1.54
N GLU A 4 -11.20 1.47 -2.30
CA GLU A 4 -11.28 1.50 -3.76
C GLU A 4 -12.66 1.97 -4.24
N GLU A 5 -13.72 1.48 -3.59
CA GLU A 5 -15.10 1.86 -3.92
C GLU A 5 -15.36 3.35 -3.64
N GLU A 6 -14.97 3.84 -2.47
CA GLU A 6 -15.13 5.23 -2.10
C GLU A 6 -14.36 6.18 -3.02
N ALA A 7 -13.13 5.79 -3.38
CA ALA A 7 -12.31 6.57 -4.29
C ALA A 7 -12.95 6.63 -5.69
N THR A 8 -13.46 5.49 -6.18
CA THR A 8 -14.13 5.41 -7.47
C THR A 8 -15.39 6.26 -7.52
N GLU A 9 -16.17 6.30 -6.43
CA GLU A 9 -17.33 7.18 -6.34
C GLU A 9 -16.97 8.65 -6.45
N ARG A 10 -15.85 9.06 -5.82
CA ARG A 10 -15.42 10.46 -5.79
C ARG A 10 -14.72 10.92 -7.05
N HIS A 11 -13.95 10.04 -7.67
CA HIS A 11 -13.05 10.40 -8.79
C HIS A 11 -13.40 9.72 -10.11
N GLY A 12 -14.38 8.81 -10.12
CA GLY A 12 -14.74 8.02 -11.29
C GLY A 12 -13.78 6.84 -11.50
N GLU A 13 -14.23 5.86 -12.28
CA GLU A 13 -13.41 4.66 -12.53
C GLU A 13 -12.08 4.99 -13.22
N ASP A 14 -12.10 5.95 -14.15
CA ASP A 14 -10.92 6.36 -14.90
C ASP A 14 -10.01 7.30 -14.08
N GLY A 15 -10.46 7.76 -12.93
CA GLY A 15 -9.73 8.67 -12.07
C GLY A 15 -8.91 7.99 -10.97
N VAL A 16 -8.96 6.66 -10.88
CA VAL A 16 -8.34 5.89 -9.81
C VAL A 16 -7.45 4.79 -10.38
N VAL A 17 -6.25 4.66 -9.82
CA VAL A 17 -5.35 3.55 -10.12
C VAL A 17 -5.09 2.79 -8.82
N VAL A 18 -5.18 1.46 -8.87
CA VAL A 18 -4.95 0.62 -7.69
C VAL A 18 -3.71 -0.22 -7.92
N HIS A 19 -2.76 -0.10 -6.99
CA HIS A 19 -1.55 -0.92 -6.95
C HIS A 19 -1.72 -1.98 -5.87
N ARG A 20 -1.46 -3.24 -6.22
CA ARG A 20 -1.56 -4.37 -5.29
C ARG A 20 -0.27 -5.16 -5.28
N ALA A 21 0.10 -5.65 -4.10
CA ALA A 21 1.19 -6.59 -3.94
C ALA A 21 0.73 -7.73 -3.02
N ARG A 22 0.94 -8.96 -3.45
CA ARG A 22 0.70 -10.16 -2.65
C ARG A 22 2.01 -10.88 -2.48
N PHE A 23 2.38 -11.14 -1.25
CA PHE A 23 3.68 -11.75 -0.95
C PHE A 23 3.63 -12.47 0.39
N ARG A 24 4.66 -13.26 0.67
CA ARG A 24 4.87 -13.85 2.00
C ARG A 24 5.96 -13.06 2.69
N SER A 25 5.76 -12.79 3.99
CA SER A 25 6.79 -12.14 4.79
C SER A 25 8.05 -13.02 4.83
N MET A 26 9.21 -12.42 5.05
CA MET A 26 10.48 -13.18 5.12
C MET A 26 10.44 -14.29 6.17
N ALA A 27 9.79 -14.06 7.31
CA ALA A 27 9.65 -15.06 8.36
C ALA A 27 8.80 -16.26 7.91
N ARG A 28 7.96 -16.10 6.90
CA ARG A 28 7.02 -17.11 6.40
C ARG A 28 7.35 -17.60 5.00
N ALA A 29 8.47 -17.16 4.42
CA ALA A 29 8.82 -17.51 3.05
C ALA A 29 9.26 -18.96 2.90
N LEU A 30 9.97 -19.52 3.89
CA LEU A 30 10.48 -20.89 3.84
C LEU A 30 9.40 -21.95 3.96
N PRO A 31 8.41 -21.85 4.89
CA PRO A 31 7.27 -22.76 4.83
C PRO A 31 6.39 -22.34 3.65
N ALA A 32 6.31 -23.17 2.63
CA ALA A 32 5.51 -22.90 1.45
C ALA A 32 4.01 -22.66 1.73
N SER A 33 3.57 -23.02 2.93
CA SER A 33 2.16 -22.92 3.39
C SER A 33 1.86 -21.71 4.24
N GLY A 34 2.80 -20.78 4.43
CA GLY A 34 2.55 -19.59 5.24
C GLY A 34 1.48 -18.67 4.64
N PRO A 35 0.72 -17.91 5.46
CA PRO A 35 -0.24 -16.94 4.93
C PRO A 35 0.45 -15.85 4.13
N ARG A 36 -0.20 -15.40 3.06
CA ARG A 36 0.32 -14.30 2.25
C ARG A 36 -0.14 -12.96 2.81
N CYS A 37 0.71 -11.96 2.67
CA CYS A 37 0.36 -10.59 2.94
C CYS A 37 -0.20 -9.95 1.67
N LEU A 38 -1.12 -9.01 1.85
CA LEU A 38 -1.65 -8.18 0.78
C LEU A 38 -1.47 -6.72 1.16
N LEU A 39 -0.85 -5.97 0.28
CA LEU A 39 -0.79 -4.50 0.37
C LEU A 39 -1.52 -3.91 -0.83
N LYS A 40 -2.21 -2.81 -0.61
CA LYS A 40 -2.93 -2.11 -1.66
C LYS A 40 -2.81 -0.61 -1.47
N LEU A 41 -2.46 0.10 -2.54
CA LEU A 41 -2.51 1.56 -2.61
C LEU A 41 -3.59 1.98 -3.60
N VAL A 42 -4.45 2.87 -3.18
CA VAL A 42 -5.49 3.49 -4.01
C VAL A 42 -5.01 4.90 -4.33
N VAL A 43 -4.81 5.19 -5.61
CA VAL A 43 -4.13 6.41 -6.07
C VAL A 43 -5.04 7.19 -7.01
N GLU A 44 -5.11 8.53 -6.83
CA GLU A 44 -5.76 9.42 -7.78
C GLU A 44 -4.89 9.54 -9.02
N LYS A 45 -5.43 9.18 -10.17
CA LYS A 45 -4.66 9.11 -11.42
C LYS A 45 -4.02 10.43 -11.83
N GLN A 46 -4.77 11.52 -11.70
CA GLN A 46 -4.33 12.83 -12.18
C GLN A 46 -3.17 13.42 -11.35
N THR A 47 -3.29 13.37 -10.03
CA THR A 47 -2.30 13.97 -9.11
C THR A 47 -1.29 12.96 -8.58
N GLU A 48 -1.56 11.68 -8.75
CA GLU A 48 -0.84 10.56 -8.15
C GLU A 48 -0.91 10.53 -6.62
N ARG A 49 -1.79 11.31 -6.02
CA ARG A 49 -1.97 11.33 -4.58
C ARG A 49 -2.50 9.99 -4.09
N VAL A 50 -1.92 9.48 -3.01
CA VAL A 50 -2.37 8.25 -2.37
C VAL A 50 -3.62 8.57 -1.54
N LEU A 51 -4.75 8.02 -1.98
CA LEU A 51 -6.06 8.24 -1.33
C LEU A 51 -6.34 7.21 -0.24
N GLY A 52 -5.79 6.02 -0.38
CA GLY A 52 -5.97 4.94 0.58
C GLY A 52 -4.81 3.97 0.57
N CYS A 53 -4.58 3.35 1.71
CA CYS A 53 -3.52 2.39 1.93
C CYS A 53 -4.08 1.27 2.79
N HIS A 54 -4.04 0.04 2.30
CA HIS A 54 -4.69 -1.09 2.94
C HIS A 54 -3.75 -2.29 3.03
N MET A 55 -3.85 -3.01 4.12
CA MET A 55 -3.02 -4.19 4.33
C MET A 55 -3.80 -5.29 5.02
N VAL A 56 -3.56 -6.53 4.59
CA VAL A 56 -3.98 -7.74 5.28
C VAL A 56 -2.72 -8.56 5.56
N GLY A 57 -2.50 -8.94 6.80
CA GLY A 57 -1.32 -9.71 7.18
C GLY A 57 -0.92 -9.47 8.63
N GLU A 58 0.15 -10.15 9.05
CA GLU A 58 0.70 -9.96 10.38
C GLU A 58 1.22 -8.53 10.54
N HIS A 59 0.98 -7.94 11.70
CA HIS A 59 1.39 -6.58 12.04
C HIS A 59 0.78 -5.49 11.16
N ALA A 60 -0.34 -5.81 10.46
CA ALA A 60 -0.98 -4.84 9.57
C ALA A 60 -1.32 -3.52 10.28
N ALA A 61 -1.85 -3.60 11.50
CA ALA A 61 -2.21 -2.39 12.25
C ALA A 61 -0.99 -1.49 12.51
N GLU A 62 0.13 -2.08 12.89
CA GLU A 62 1.36 -1.32 13.17
C GLU A 62 1.92 -0.68 11.89
N ILE A 63 1.93 -1.42 10.81
CA ILE A 63 2.46 -0.95 9.53
C ILE A 63 1.58 0.15 8.95
N ILE A 64 0.27 -0.04 8.95
CA ILE A 64 -0.68 0.95 8.43
C ILE A 64 -0.68 2.24 9.25
N GLN A 65 -0.50 2.15 10.57
CA GLN A 65 -0.41 3.34 11.40
C GLN A 65 0.72 4.25 10.94
N MET A 66 1.86 3.69 10.58
CA MET A 66 2.98 4.48 10.06
C MET A 66 2.71 5.02 8.67
N ALA A 67 2.15 4.20 7.78
CA ALA A 67 1.79 4.63 6.43
C ALA A 67 0.72 5.74 6.44
N ALA A 68 -0.18 5.71 7.41
CA ALA A 68 -1.23 6.71 7.56
C ALA A 68 -0.69 8.13 7.72
N ILE A 69 0.49 8.28 8.29
CA ILE A 69 1.14 9.59 8.44
C ILE A 69 1.40 10.19 7.06
N ALA A 70 2.00 9.42 6.17
CA ALA A 70 2.30 9.87 4.81
C ALA A 70 1.03 10.17 4.02
N VAL A 71 0.04 9.30 4.10
CA VAL A 71 -1.27 9.50 3.44
C VAL A 71 -1.94 10.77 3.95
N GLY A 72 -1.93 10.98 5.27
CA GLY A 72 -2.51 12.17 5.88
C GLY A 72 -1.81 13.47 5.47
N MET A 73 -0.54 13.40 5.12
CA MET A 73 0.24 14.53 4.64
C MET A 73 0.05 14.80 3.14
N GLY A 74 -0.74 13.98 2.46
CA GLY A 74 -0.98 14.13 1.03
C GLY A 74 0.10 13.56 0.14
N ALA A 75 0.83 12.53 0.62
CA ALA A 75 1.88 11.90 -0.17
C ALA A 75 1.36 11.32 -1.49
N THR A 76 2.21 11.37 -2.50
CA THR A 76 1.93 10.81 -3.82
C THR A 76 2.56 9.43 -3.98
N LYS A 77 2.16 8.72 -5.04
CA LYS A 77 2.80 7.44 -5.39
C LYS A 77 4.30 7.64 -5.64
N ALA A 78 4.68 8.77 -6.27
CA ALA A 78 6.08 9.11 -6.47
C ALA A 78 6.84 9.29 -5.15
N ASP A 79 6.19 9.84 -4.12
CA ASP A 79 6.81 9.96 -2.79
C ASP A 79 7.10 8.59 -2.20
N PHE A 80 6.20 7.63 -2.39
CA PHE A 80 6.42 6.26 -1.96
C PHE A 80 7.56 5.61 -2.74
N ASP A 81 7.56 5.77 -4.06
CA ASP A 81 8.54 5.12 -4.95
C ASP A 81 9.97 5.61 -4.70
N ARG A 82 10.17 6.88 -4.36
CA ARG A 82 11.50 7.43 -4.11
C ARG A 82 12.02 7.19 -2.69
N THR A 83 11.21 6.64 -1.81
CA THR A 83 11.63 6.30 -0.46
C THR A 83 12.55 5.08 -0.52
N MET A 84 13.68 5.16 0.20
CA MET A 84 14.60 4.04 0.25
C MET A 84 13.98 2.86 1.00
N ALA A 85 13.92 1.71 0.35
CA ALA A 85 13.35 0.51 0.93
C ALA A 85 14.31 -0.10 1.95
N LEU A 86 13.78 -0.47 3.11
CA LEU A 86 14.54 -1.21 4.12
C LEU A 86 14.36 -2.71 3.87
N HIS A 87 15.40 -3.36 3.41
CA HIS A 87 15.37 -4.80 3.13
C HIS A 87 16.13 -5.58 4.22
N PRO A 88 15.61 -6.68 4.77
CA PRO A 88 14.28 -7.22 4.45
C PRO A 88 13.20 -6.65 5.37
N SER A 89 12.11 -6.15 4.82
CA SER A 89 10.96 -5.75 5.60
C SER A 89 9.67 -5.95 4.78
N VAL A 90 8.56 -6.15 5.48
CA VAL A 90 7.25 -6.23 4.82
C VAL A 90 6.87 -4.88 4.22
N SER A 91 7.18 -3.80 4.94
CA SER A 91 6.83 -2.44 4.51
C SER A 91 7.52 -1.99 3.23
N GLU A 92 8.62 -2.63 2.84
CA GLU A 92 9.33 -2.26 1.60
C GLU A 92 8.45 -2.39 0.36
N GLU A 93 7.42 -3.25 0.42
CA GLU A 93 6.50 -3.43 -0.70
C GLU A 93 5.69 -2.16 -1.01
N PHE A 94 5.48 -1.27 -0.04
CA PHE A 94 4.86 0.03 -0.30
C PHE A 94 5.74 0.90 -1.21
N VAL A 95 7.03 0.68 -1.17
CA VAL A 95 8.01 1.42 -1.97
C VAL A 95 8.17 0.76 -3.35
N THR A 96 8.14 -0.56 -3.41
CA THR A 96 8.47 -1.31 -4.62
C THR A 96 7.28 -1.65 -5.51
N MET A 97 6.07 -1.60 -4.98
CA MET A 97 4.91 -1.86 -5.82
C MET A 97 4.52 -0.60 -6.62
#